data_94373ba41542c55a23f0e024e331cb76
#
_entry.id   94373ba41542c55a23f0e024e331cb76
#
_cell.length_a   1.000
_cell.length_b   1.000
_cell.length_c   1.000
_cell.angle_alpha   90.00
_cell.angle_beta   90.00
_cell.angle_gamma   90.00
#
_symmetry.space_group_name_H-M   'P 1'
#
loop_
_entity.id
_entity.type
_entity.pdbx_description
1 polymer ?
#
loop_
_entity_poly.entity_id
_entity_poly.type
_entity_poly.pdbx_seq_one_letter_code
_entity_poly.pdbx_strand_id
1 'polypeptide(L)'
;KNVPFNKALLYQKWYLDNGQDGKQHVFEGPFTQWGVTDNWSTVSNGQPNIEQQIHWEMGTDNGWIGYTYGKDYGYMELKEDGTVNIHRIAEDGTVTDETGKFTIDEANKVIDIDIDVLCANTWIGTKSGKLNILSLTADGLQIALPDGDYGYSLNYYSQAKADADAQVPVLLNIADSSWAGSWDALLVAISPEDLAGQHTFVFEGTCTDAMVFTLDFAGMAKRYPNSFVRIDDIKLDGTSIRFDANRFYYGDIEGNGKYRVQLFNAYGAGSVGNAVPLSPFSNVENQ
;
A
#
# COMPACT_ATOMS: atom_id res chain seq x y z
N LYS A 1 20.40 6.71 -11.07
CA LYS A 1 21.26 6.32 -9.93
C LYS A 1 21.08 4.82 -9.74
N ASN A 2 22.15 4.03 -9.96
CA ASN A 2 22.13 2.60 -9.64
C ASN A 2 21.89 2.45 -8.13
N VAL A 3 20.72 1.94 -7.76
CA VAL A 3 20.46 1.52 -6.38
C VAL A 3 21.28 0.26 -6.13
N PRO A 4 22.14 0.22 -5.10
CA PRO A 4 22.92 -0.97 -4.78
C PRO A 4 22.00 -2.15 -4.50
N PHE A 5 22.32 -3.34 -5.01
CA PHE A 5 21.60 -4.56 -4.70
C PHE A 5 21.79 -4.91 -3.21
N ASN A 6 20.68 -5.08 -2.50
CA ASN A 6 20.69 -5.45 -1.08
C ASN A 6 19.85 -6.71 -0.88
N LYS A 7 20.51 -7.85 -0.79
CA LYS A 7 19.83 -9.16 -0.62
C LYS A 7 18.98 -9.26 0.64
N ALA A 8 19.28 -8.48 1.68
CA ALA A 8 18.49 -8.51 2.92
C ALA A 8 17.03 -8.11 2.68
N LEU A 9 16.75 -7.31 1.65
CA LEU A 9 15.40 -6.93 1.26
C LEU A 9 14.58 -8.12 0.73
N LEU A 10 15.23 -9.19 0.26
CA LEU A 10 14.55 -10.39 -0.24
C LEU A 10 13.87 -11.18 0.88
N TYR A 11 14.36 -11.14 2.12
CA TYR A 11 13.96 -12.02 3.20
C TYR A 11 12.67 -11.60 3.88
N GLN A 12 11.57 -11.76 3.12
CA GLN A 12 10.22 -11.44 3.54
C GLN A 12 9.21 -12.17 2.65
N LYS A 13 7.92 -11.98 2.91
CA LYS A 13 6.85 -12.39 2.00
C LYS A 13 6.71 -11.42 0.84
N TRP A 14 6.45 -11.99 -0.33
CA TRP A 14 6.22 -11.28 -1.58
C TRP A 14 4.88 -11.70 -2.16
N TYR A 15 4.09 -10.72 -2.57
CA TYR A 15 2.76 -10.87 -3.15
C TYR A 15 2.76 -10.38 -4.58
N LEU A 16 1.99 -11.04 -5.44
CA LEU A 16 1.83 -10.53 -6.83
C LEU A 16 1.20 -9.14 -6.83
N ASP A 17 1.72 -8.26 -7.68
CA ASP A 17 1.31 -6.85 -7.76
C ASP A 17 0.05 -6.68 -8.59
N ASN A 18 -1.02 -7.38 -8.24
CA ASN A 18 -2.28 -7.42 -9.00
C ASN A 18 -3.30 -6.35 -8.61
N GLY A 19 -2.98 -5.46 -7.68
CA GLY A 19 -3.80 -4.34 -7.23
C GLY A 19 -5.18 -4.73 -6.68
N GLN A 20 -5.41 -4.62 -5.38
CA GLN A 20 -6.68 -4.97 -4.76
C GLN A 20 -7.89 -4.17 -5.28
N ASP A 21 -7.66 -3.04 -5.92
CA ASP A 21 -8.68 -2.13 -6.44
C ASP A 21 -8.48 -1.82 -7.92
N GLY A 22 -7.69 -2.61 -8.64
CA GLY A 22 -7.23 -2.23 -9.97
C GLY A 22 -6.28 -1.04 -9.97
N LYS A 23 -5.69 -0.70 -8.82
CA LYS A 23 -4.70 0.35 -8.67
C LYS A 23 -3.30 -0.23 -8.63
N GLN A 24 -2.37 0.56 -9.13
CA GLN A 24 -0.94 0.28 -9.02
C GLN A 24 -0.53 0.20 -7.55
N HIS A 25 0.22 -0.84 -7.18
CA HIS A 25 0.89 -0.95 -5.88
C HIS A 25 2.32 -0.40 -5.97
N VAL A 26 3.18 -1.11 -6.71
CA VAL A 26 4.58 -0.74 -6.99
C VAL A 26 4.80 -0.69 -8.48
N PHE A 27 4.18 -1.62 -9.20
CA PHE A 27 4.15 -1.76 -10.66
C PHE A 27 2.70 -1.62 -11.15
N GLU A 28 2.49 -1.49 -12.45
CA GLU A 28 1.13 -1.38 -13.02
C GLU A 28 0.35 -2.69 -13.05
N GLY A 29 0.97 -3.77 -12.61
CA GLY A 29 0.35 -5.08 -12.54
C GLY A 29 1.35 -6.17 -12.21
N PRO A 30 0.89 -7.42 -12.07
CA PRO A 30 1.73 -8.54 -11.65
C PRO A 30 2.70 -9.01 -12.72
N PHE A 31 2.61 -8.48 -13.93
CA PHE A 31 3.29 -8.98 -15.10
C PHE A 31 3.70 -7.86 -16.04
N THR A 32 4.96 -7.90 -16.53
CA THR A 32 5.45 -7.00 -17.56
C THR A 32 5.97 -7.83 -18.72
N GLN A 33 5.55 -7.49 -19.92
CA GLN A 33 6.14 -8.01 -21.14
C GLN A 33 7.17 -7.00 -21.65
N TRP A 34 8.37 -7.47 -21.87
CA TRP A 34 9.44 -6.69 -22.50
C TRP A 34 9.45 -6.99 -23.99
N GLY A 35 9.14 -5.99 -24.78
CA GLY A 35 9.30 -6.09 -26.23
C GLY A 35 10.75 -5.83 -26.58
N VAL A 36 11.31 -6.69 -27.39
CA VAL A 36 12.67 -6.58 -27.87
C VAL A 36 12.64 -6.24 -29.34
N THR A 37 13.28 -5.15 -29.73
CA THR A 37 13.65 -4.90 -31.12
C THR A 37 14.74 -5.87 -31.55
N ASP A 38 15.49 -6.38 -30.59
CA ASP A 38 16.42 -7.48 -30.68
C ASP A 38 16.02 -8.55 -29.70
N ASN A 39 16.34 -9.78 -29.98
CA ASN A 39 15.95 -10.92 -29.21
C ASN A 39 16.46 -10.84 -27.74
N TRP A 40 15.72 -11.41 -26.81
CA TRP A 40 16.05 -11.44 -25.39
C TRP A 40 17.48 -11.94 -25.10
N SER A 41 18.00 -12.84 -25.94
CA SER A 41 19.37 -13.39 -25.84
C SER A 41 20.47 -12.34 -26.05
N THR A 42 20.16 -11.17 -26.58
CA THR A 42 21.14 -10.08 -26.78
C THR A 42 21.34 -9.26 -25.52
N VAL A 43 20.67 -9.61 -24.43
CA VAL A 43 20.75 -8.90 -23.16
C VAL A 43 21.96 -9.38 -22.37
N SER A 44 22.80 -8.47 -21.93
CA SER A 44 23.97 -8.80 -21.12
C SER A 44 23.56 -9.47 -19.81
N ASN A 45 24.09 -10.66 -19.53
CA ASN A 45 23.81 -11.45 -18.33
C ASN A 45 22.32 -11.79 -18.11
N GLY A 46 21.54 -11.97 -19.19
CA GLY A 46 20.12 -12.25 -19.08
C GLY A 46 19.28 -11.07 -18.55
N GLN A 47 19.86 -9.89 -18.45
CA GLN A 47 19.14 -8.67 -18.08
C GLN A 47 18.70 -7.96 -19.37
N PRO A 48 17.42 -7.56 -19.47
CA PRO A 48 16.98 -6.76 -20.59
C PRO A 48 17.73 -5.44 -20.61
N ASN A 49 18.14 -5.01 -21.79
CA ASN A 49 18.66 -3.67 -21.97
C ASN A 49 17.48 -2.69 -21.98
N ILE A 50 17.09 -2.26 -20.81
CA ILE A 50 15.90 -1.43 -20.57
C ILE A 50 15.92 -0.14 -21.41
N GLU A 51 17.08 0.39 -21.77
CA GLU A 51 17.21 1.60 -22.58
C GLU A 51 16.85 1.38 -24.06
N GLN A 52 16.91 0.13 -24.53
CA GLN A 52 16.69 -0.23 -25.92
C GLN A 52 15.40 -1.03 -26.14
N GLN A 53 14.64 -1.30 -25.11
CA GLN A 53 13.46 -2.16 -25.19
C GLN A 53 12.18 -1.37 -25.02
N ILE A 54 11.19 -1.72 -25.80
CA ILE A 54 9.80 -1.33 -25.57
C ILE A 54 9.27 -2.26 -24.49
N HIS A 55 8.75 -1.70 -23.42
CA HIS A 55 8.11 -2.50 -22.39
C HIS A 55 6.62 -2.21 -22.34
N TRP A 56 5.82 -3.25 -22.07
CA TRP A 56 4.39 -3.15 -21.85
C TRP A 56 4.07 -3.73 -20.48
N GLU A 57 3.56 -2.91 -19.61
CA GLU A 57 2.99 -3.37 -18.35
C GLU A 57 1.58 -3.89 -18.64
N MET A 58 1.32 -5.08 -18.14
CA MET A 58 0.06 -5.76 -18.41
C MET A 58 -0.73 -5.82 -17.12
N GLY A 59 -1.77 -5.01 -17.09
CA GLY A 59 -2.73 -5.07 -16.01
C GLY A 59 -3.52 -6.39 -16.03
N THR A 60 -4.15 -6.68 -14.92
CA THR A 60 -4.92 -7.91 -14.70
C THR A 60 -6.18 -8.01 -15.53
N ASP A 61 -6.68 -6.90 -16.08
CA ASP A 61 -7.82 -6.90 -17.01
C ASP A 61 -7.53 -7.53 -18.36
N ASN A 62 -6.28 -7.84 -18.63
CA ASN A 62 -5.90 -8.46 -19.86
C ASN A 62 -6.16 -9.96 -19.77
N GLY A 63 -7.32 -10.41 -20.23
CA GLY A 63 -7.80 -11.79 -20.08
C GLY A 63 -6.86 -12.88 -20.57
N TRP A 64 -5.90 -12.55 -21.45
CA TRP A 64 -4.93 -13.53 -21.93
C TRP A 64 -3.76 -13.78 -20.97
N ILE A 65 -3.49 -12.89 -20.02
CA ILE A 65 -2.44 -13.10 -19.01
C ILE A 65 -2.91 -13.91 -17.80
N GLY A 66 -4.21 -14.10 -17.63
CA GLY A 66 -4.76 -15.03 -16.63
C GLY A 66 -4.76 -14.53 -15.18
N TYR A 67 -4.72 -13.23 -14.95
CA TYR A 67 -4.84 -12.64 -13.62
C TYR A 67 -6.16 -11.91 -13.45
N THR A 68 -6.68 -11.88 -12.23
CA THR A 68 -7.90 -11.16 -11.85
C THR A 68 -7.55 -10.07 -10.84
N TYR A 69 -8.02 -8.85 -11.06
CA TYR A 69 -7.85 -7.75 -10.13
C TYR A 69 -8.39 -8.09 -8.74
N GLY A 70 -7.62 -7.71 -7.72
CA GLY A 70 -7.99 -7.87 -6.34
C GLY A 70 -8.03 -9.29 -5.82
N LYS A 71 -7.68 -10.27 -6.66
CA LYS A 71 -7.64 -11.65 -6.23
C LYS A 71 -6.37 -11.94 -5.44
N ASP A 72 -6.53 -12.68 -4.36
CA ASP A 72 -5.42 -13.20 -3.57
C ASP A 72 -4.85 -14.45 -4.24
N TYR A 73 -3.58 -14.40 -4.66
CA TYR A 73 -2.85 -15.53 -5.23
C TYR A 73 -1.86 -16.16 -4.23
N GLY A 74 -1.93 -15.73 -2.96
CA GLY A 74 -1.03 -16.19 -1.92
C GLY A 74 0.26 -15.38 -1.84
N TYR A 75 1.33 -16.02 -1.38
CA TYR A 75 2.62 -15.38 -1.19
C TYR A 75 3.78 -16.33 -1.46
N MET A 76 4.93 -15.74 -1.72
CA MET A 76 6.24 -16.39 -1.75
C MET A 76 7.08 -15.80 -0.61
N GLU A 77 7.51 -16.61 0.34
CA GLU A 77 8.35 -16.18 1.45
C GLU A 77 9.78 -16.69 1.24
N LEU A 78 10.70 -15.76 1.08
CA LEU A 78 12.13 -16.03 1.03
C LEU A 78 12.73 -15.82 2.41
N LYS A 79 13.51 -16.80 2.90
CA LYS A 79 14.14 -16.78 4.23
C LYS A 79 15.64 -16.69 4.12
N GLU A 80 16.27 -16.08 5.13
CA GLU A 80 17.72 -15.90 5.18
C GLU A 80 18.50 -17.22 5.20
N ASP A 81 17.87 -18.28 5.68
CA ASP A 81 18.46 -19.63 5.70
C ASP A 81 18.48 -20.35 4.34
N GLY A 82 17.99 -19.69 3.29
CA GLY A 82 17.88 -20.24 1.94
C GLY A 82 16.63 -21.08 1.70
N THR A 83 15.68 -21.07 2.61
CA THR A 83 14.37 -21.73 2.43
C THR A 83 13.39 -20.79 1.74
N VAL A 84 12.65 -21.32 0.78
CA VAL A 84 11.50 -20.63 0.17
C VAL A 84 10.23 -21.40 0.49
N ASN A 85 9.20 -20.70 0.97
CA ASN A 85 7.85 -21.21 1.14
C ASN A 85 6.92 -20.48 0.20
N ILE A 86 6.12 -21.22 -0.58
CA ILE A 86 5.11 -20.63 -1.46
C ILE A 86 3.74 -21.15 -1.05
N HIS A 87 2.90 -20.25 -0.61
CA HIS A 87 1.48 -20.47 -0.40
C HIS A 87 0.76 -19.97 -1.65
N ARG A 88 0.33 -20.88 -2.48
CA ARG A 88 -0.25 -20.61 -3.80
C ARG A 88 -1.75 -20.77 -3.75
N ILE A 89 -2.48 -19.77 -4.18
CA ILE A 89 -3.92 -19.80 -4.39
C ILE A 89 -4.17 -19.68 -5.89
N ALA A 90 -4.66 -20.75 -6.50
CA ALA A 90 -4.98 -20.80 -7.93
C ALA A 90 -6.20 -19.95 -8.27
N GLU A 91 -6.45 -19.73 -9.56
CA GLU A 91 -7.60 -18.95 -10.06
C GLU A 91 -8.94 -19.52 -9.59
N ASP A 92 -9.05 -20.83 -9.46
CA ASP A 92 -10.23 -21.54 -8.96
C ASP A 92 -10.33 -21.59 -7.42
N GLY A 93 -9.37 -20.99 -6.70
CA GLY A 93 -9.29 -21.00 -5.24
C GLY A 93 -8.58 -22.19 -4.63
N THR A 94 -8.06 -23.13 -5.43
CA THR A 94 -7.28 -24.26 -4.90
C THR A 94 -5.99 -23.77 -4.25
N VAL A 95 -5.75 -24.22 -3.01
CA VAL A 95 -4.56 -23.85 -2.22
C VAL A 95 -3.53 -24.95 -2.30
N THR A 96 -2.26 -24.57 -2.53
CA THR A 96 -1.10 -25.46 -2.53
C THR A 96 0.03 -24.81 -1.76
N ASP A 97 0.62 -25.56 -0.83
CA ASP A 97 1.81 -25.13 -0.10
C ASP A 97 3.03 -25.94 -0.59
N GLU A 98 4.09 -25.20 -0.93
CA GLU A 98 5.35 -25.78 -1.38
C GLU A 98 6.51 -25.21 -0.59
N THR A 99 7.51 -26.03 -0.34
CA THR A 99 8.77 -25.62 0.29
C THR A 99 9.92 -26.05 -0.58
N GLY A 100 10.82 -25.13 -0.86
CA GLY A 100 12.02 -25.35 -1.64
C GLY A 100 13.21 -24.62 -1.06
N LYS A 101 14.26 -24.54 -1.86
CA LYS A 101 15.52 -23.87 -1.53
C LYS A 101 15.89 -22.88 -2.62
N PHE A 102 16.60 -21.85 -2.21
CA PHE A 102 17.17 -20.87 -3.13
C PHE A 102 18.55 -20.42 -2.68
N THR A 103 19.31 -19.91 -3.64
CA THR A 103 20.57 -19.20 -3.42
C THR A 103 20.55 -17.89 -4.19
N ILE A 104 21.36 -16.94 -3.78
CA ILE A 104 21.48 -15.61 -4.42
C ILE A 104 22.91 -15.39 -4.85
N ASP A 105 23.08 -15.11 -6.14
CA ASP A 105 24.30 -14.51 -6.69
C ASP A 105 24.12 -12.99 -6.73
N GLU A 106 24.67 -12.32 -5.74
CA GLU A 106 24.53 -10.85 -5.61
C GLU A 106 25.23 -10.09 -6.74
N ALA A 107 26.37 -10.62 -7.20
CA ALA A 107 27.16 -9.96 -8.26
C ALA A 107 26.43 -9.93 -9.59
N ASN A 108 25.71 -11.02 -9.89
CA ASN A 108 24.96 -11.17 -11.14
C ASN A 108 23.45 -10.91 -10.97
N LYS A 109 22.98 -10.62 -9.75
CA LYS A 109 21.56 -10.43 -9.43
C LYS A 109 20.70 -11.60 -9.89
N VAL A 110 21.11 -12.80 -9.55
CA VAL A 110 20.42 -14.05 -9.90
C VAL A 110 19.93 -14.74 -8.64
N ILE A 111 18.67 -15.16 -8.68
CA ILE A 111 18.11 -16.13 -7.74
C ILE A 111 18.12 -17.50 -8.43
N ASP A 112 18.67 -18.51 -7.75
CA ASP A 112 18.60 -19.90 -8.20
C ASP A 112 17.65 -20.64 -7.24
N ILE A 113 16.48 -20.98 -7.74
CA ILE A 113 15.34 -21.49 -6.95
C ILE A 113 14.87 -22.82 -7.50
N ASP A 114 14.68 -23.82 -6.65
CA ASP A 114 14.39 -25.21 -7.03
C ASP A 114 12.89 -25.53 -7.19
N ILE A 115 12.02 -24.55 -6.90
CA ILE A 115 10.57 -24.64 -7.14
C ILE A 115 10.10 -23.43 -7.97
N ASP A 116 8.97 -23.55 -8.60
CA ASP A 116 8.40 -22.43 -9.39
C ASP A 116 8.09 -21.23 -8.48
N VAL A 117 8.53 -20.04 -8.89
CA VAL A 117 8.15 -18.78 -8.20
C VAL A 117 6.65 -18.58 -8.22
N LEU A 118 6.13 -17.81 -7.30
CA LEU A 118 4.70 -17.50 -7.24
C LEU A 118 4.23 -16.86 -8.54
N CYS A 119 3.35 -17.57 -9.26
CA CYS A 119 2.77 -17.13 -10.51
C CYS A 119 1.40 -17.80 -10.68
N ALA A 120 0.36 -17.02 -10.97
CA ALA A 120 -0.96 -17.55 -11.25
C ALA A 120 -1.05 -18.13 -12.67
N ASN A 121 -0.26 -17.56 -13.59
CA ASN A 121 -0.25 -17.96 -14.98
C ASN A 121 0.64 -19.17 -15.23
N THR A 122 0.14 -20.15 -15.97
CA THR A 122 0.83 -21.42 -16.21
C THR A 122 1.47 -21.53 -17.60
N TRP A 123 1.18 -20.62 -18.53
CA TRP A 123 1.67 -20.70 -19.91
C TRP A 123 3.06 -20.07 -20.13
N ILE A 124 3.49 -19.18 -19.24
CA ILE A 124 4.79 -18.53 -19.34
C ILE A 124 5.89 -19.51 -18.94
N GLY A 125 6.91 -19.56 -19.73
CA GLY A 125 8.14 -20.33 -19.66
C GLY A 125 8.69 -20.81 -18.32
N THR A 126 10.00 -20.78 -18.17
CA THR A 126 10.70 -21.30 -17.00
C THR A 126 10.49 -20.40 -15.77
N LYS A 127 9.94 -20.97 -14.69
CA LYS A 127 9.63 -20.27 -13.44
C LYS A 127 10.52 -20.69 -12.25
N SER A 128 11.49 -21.57 -12.52
CA SER A 128 12.45 -22.08 -11.52
C SER A 128 13.85 -22.13 -12.11
N GLY A 129 14.83 -22.52 -11.32
CA GLY A 129 16.24 -22.50 -11.70
C GLY A 129 16.83 -21.10 -11.55
N LYS A 130 17.76 -20.74 -12.43
CA LYS A 130 18.44 -19.45 -12.41
C LYS A 130 17.60 -18.37 -13.09
N LEU A 131 17.07 -17.46 -12.29
CA LEU A 131 16.23 -16.36 -12.73
C LEU A 131 16.90 -15.01 -12.37
N ASN A 132 16.83 -14.05 -13.28
CA ASN A 132 17.41 -12.74 -13.05
C ASN A 132 16.46 -11.86 -12.22
N ILE A 133 17.03 -11.14 -11.26
CA ILE A 133 16.33 -10.10 -10.51
C ILE A 133 16.53 -8.78 -11.26
N LEU A 134 15.47 -8.25 -11.84
CA LEU A 134 15.49 -6.99 -12.60
C LEU A 134 15.44 -5.77 -11.70
N SER A 135 14.68 -5.87 -10.61
CA SER A 135 14.52 -4.80 -9.64
C SER A 135 14.30 -5.38 -8.25
N LEU A 136 14.92 -4.77 -7.25
CA LEU A 136 14.72 -5.08 -5.84
C LEU A 136 14.80 -3.79 -5.04
N THR A 137 13.69 -3.43 -4.42
CA THR A 137 13.56 -2.30 -3.50
C THR A 137 12.92 -2.77 -2.20
N ALA A 138 12.79 -1.88 -1.22
CA ALA A 138 12.04 -2.20 0.01
C ALA A 138 10.58 -2.58 -0.28
N ASP A 139 10.00 -2.04 -1.35
CA ASP A 139 8.59 -2.18 -1.69
C ASP A 139 8.31 -3.21 -2.78
N GLY A 140 9.22 -3.43 -3.71
CA GLY A 140 8.97 -4.20 -4.92
C GLY A 140 10.11 -5.11 -5.37
N LEU A 141 9.73 -6.20 -6.03
CA LEU A 141 10.61 -7.19 -6.63
C LEU A 141 10.12 -7.53 -8.04
N GLN A 142 11.05 -7.52 -9.01
CA GLN A 142 10.81 -8.04 -10.35
C GLN A 142 11.74 -9.20 -10.64
N ILE A 143 11.18 -10.32 -11.05
CA ILE A 143 11.92 -11.52 -11.47
C ILE A 143 11.68 -11.77 -12.96
N ALA A 144 12.75 -11.88 -13.73
CA ALA A 144 12.68 -12.16 -15.17
C ALA A 144 12.32 -13.62 -15.42
N LEU A 145 11.41 -13.82 -16.35
CA LEU A 145 11.01 -15.11 -16.87
C LEU A 145 11.38 -15.18 -18.36
N PRO A 146 12.48 -15.86 -18.72
CA PRO A 146 12.85 -16.03 -20.12
C PRO A 146 11.84 -16.89 -20.87
N ASP A 147 11.41 -16.44 -22.04
CA ASP A 147 10.51 -17.17 -22.93
C ASP A 147 10.85 -16.88 -24.41
N GLY A 148 11.81 -17.62 -24.95
CA GLY A 148 12.26 -17.48 -26.33
C GLY A 148 12.83 -16.08 -26.65
N ASP A 149 12.25 -15.42 -27.64
CA ASP A 149 12.68 -14.09 -28.08
C ASP A 149 12.04 -12.94 -27.28
N TYR A 150 11.19 -13.26 -26.32
CA TYR A 150 10.52 -12.29 -25.49
C TYR A 150 11.04 -12.32 -24.06
N GLY A 151 10.93 -11.20 -23.39
CA GLY A 151 11.19 -11.09 -21.98
C GLY A 151 9.90 -10.83 -21.24
N TYR A 152 9.75 -11.50 -20.12
CA TYR A 152 8.67 -11.27 -19.20
C TYR A 152 9.24 -11.10 -17.80
N SER A 153 8.52 -10.37 -16.95
CA SER A 153 8.79 -10.36 -15.52
C SER A 153 7.54 -10.58 -14.72
N LEU A 154 7.71 -11.22 -13.59
CA LEU A 154 6.73 -11.20 -12.51
C LEU A 154 7.07 -10.07 -11.58
N ASN A 155 6.06 -9.32 -11.20
CA ASN A 155 6.14 -8.16 -10.35
C ASN A 155 5.47 -8.46 -9.02
N TYR A 156 6.18 -8.16 -7.94
CA TYR A 156 5.72 -8.43 -6.59
C TYR A 156 5.82 -7.16 -5.74
N TYR A 157 4.91 -7.00 -4.79
CA TYR A 157 5.08 -6.06 -3.70
C TYR A 157 5.43 -6.79 -2.40
N SER A 158 6.14 -6.11 -1.52
CA SER A 158 6.66 -6.69 -0.29
C SER A 158 5.62 -6.74 0.83
N GLN A 159 5.86 -7.60 1.82
CA GLN A 159 5.12 -7.58 3.10
C GLN A 159 5.21 -6.20 3.77
N ALA A 160 6.39 -5.58 3.76
CA ALA A 160 6.57 -4.24 4.32
C ALA A 160 5.66 -3.20 3.64
N LYS A 161 5.54 -3.25 2.31
CA LYS A 161 4.62 -2.41 1.54
C LYS A 161 3.16 -2.73 1.87
N ALA A 162 2.81 -4.02 1.94
CA ALA A 162 1.46 -4.45 2.31
C ALA A 162 1.08 -3.97 3.72
N ASP A 163 1.97 -4.10 4.68
CA ASP A 163 1.76 -3.64 6.06
C ASP A 163 1.59 -2.13 6.12
N ALA A 164 2.41 -1.38 5.38
CA ALA A 164 2.29 0.07 5.29
C ALA A 164 0.96 0.51 4.66
N ASP A 165 0.55 -0.13 3.57
CA ASP A 165 -0.70 0.18 2.87
C ASP A 165 -1.95 -0.24 3.68
N ALA A 166 -1.83 -1.23 4.57
CA ALA A 166 -2.91 -1.67 5.45
C ALA A 166 -3.15 -0.72 6.63
N GLN A 167 -2.18 0.14 6.97
CA GLN A 167 -2.33 1.11 8.03
C GLN A 167 -3.43 2.12 7.71
N VAL A 168 -4.05 2.66 8.77
CA VAL A 168 -5.02 3.74 8.68
C VAL A 168 -4.36 5.03 9.15
N PRO A 169 -3.94 5.93 8.26
CA PRO A 169 -3.48 7.25 8.64
C PRO A 169 -4.60 8.06 9.29
N VAL A 170 -4.31 8.66 10.42
CA VAL A 170 -5.21 9.62 11.10
C VAL A 170 -4.68 11.02 10.84
N LEU A 171 -5.48 11.81 10.16
CA LEU A 171 -5.12 13.13 9.67
C LEU A 171 -5.96 14.20 10.36
N LEU A 172 -5.34 15.31 10.75
CA LEU A 172 -6.00 16.47 11.32
C LEU A 172 -6.11 17.57 10.27
N ASN A 173 -7.30 18.17 10.21
CA ASN A 173 -7.53 19.43 9.52
C ASN A 173 -8.04 20.45 10.53
N ILE A 174 -7.31 21.52 10.70
CA ILE A 174 -7.72 22.69 11.49
C ILE A 174 -7.31 23.96 10.73
N ALA A 175 -8.28 24.79 10.42
CA ALA A 175 -8.05 25.98 9.60
C ALA A 175 -8.89 27.18 10.09
N ASP A 176 -8.35 28.36 9.87
CA ASP A 176 -9.01 29.64 10.14
C ASP A 176 -9.90 30.12 8.99
N SER A 177 -10.49 31.31 9.12
CA SER A 177 -11.37 31.92 8.12
C SER A 177 -10.68 32.26 6.79
N SER A 178 -9.37 32.33 6.77
CA SER A 178 -8.58 32.53 5.56
C SER A 178 -8.12 31.20 4.93
N TRP A 179 -8.58 30.07 5.47
CA TRP A 179 -8.14 28.71 5.11
C TRP A 179 -6.67 28.43 5.43
N ALA A 180 -6.06 29.28 6.25
CA ALA A 180 -4.73 29.00 6.77
C ALA A 180 -4.82 28.07 7.98
N GLY A 181 -3.86 27.16 8.10
CA GLY A 181 -3.80 26.21 9.19
C GLY A 181 -3.11 24.91 8.78
N SER A 182 -3.45 23.83 9.48
CA SER A 182 -2.94 22.50 9.18
C SER A 182 -3.94 21.72 8.35
N TRP A 183 -3.46 21.17 7.24
CA TRP A 183 -4.24 20.31 6.36
C TRP A 183 -3.55 18.96 6.23
N ASP A 184 -4.35 17.89 6.37
CA ASP A 184 -3.85 16.51 6.28
C ASP A 184 -2.61 16.26 7.16
N ALA A 185 -2.57 16.93 8.33
CA ALA A 185 -1.48 16.73 9.27
C ALA A 185 -1.56 15.32 9.87
N LEU A 186 -0.55 14.49 9.58
CA LEU A 186 -0.49 13.12 10.08
C LEU A 186 -0.27 13.12 11.59
N LEU A 187 -1.22 12.57 12.34
CA LEU A 187 -1.10 12.34 13.78
C LEU A 187 -0.45 10.99 14.07
N VAL A 188 -0.95 9.95 13.42
CA VAL A 188 -0.49 8.57 13.56
C VAL A 188 -0.98 7.74 12.38
N ALA A 189 -0.29 6.63 12.06
CA ALA A 189 -0.81 5.58 11.21
C ALA A 189 -1.07 4.35 12.08
N ILE A 190 -2.32 3.87 12.11
CA ILE A 190 -2.76 2.79 12.98
C ILE A 190 -2.73 1.48 12.21
N SER A 191 -2.06 0.46 12.75
CA SER A 191 -2.07 -0.89 12.19
C SER A 191 -3.45 -1.54 12.32
N PRO A 192 -3.83 -2.46 11.41
CA PRO A 192 -5.13 -3.12 11.47
C PRO A 192 -5.42 -3.81 12.81
N GLU A 193 -4.41 -4.46 13.39
CA GLU A 193 -4.51 -5.14 14.69
C GLU A 193 -4.76 -4.20 15.87
N ASP A 194 -4.34 -2.94 15.75
CA ASP A 194 -4.49 -1.93 16.78
C ASP A 194 -5.67 -0.98 16.52
N LEU A 195 -6.35 -1.13 15.36
CA LEU A 195 -7.38 -0.18 14.94
C LEU A 195 -8.57 -0.15 15.89
N ALA A 196 -8.97 -1.30 16.42
CA ALA A 196 -10.03 -1.39 17.43
C ALA A 196 -9.50 -1.06 18.80
N GLY A 197 -10.18 -0.16 19.51
CA GLY A 197 -9.80 0.22 20.87
C GLY A 197 -9.82 1.72 21.11
N GLN A 198 -9.24 2.12 22.22
CA GLN A 198 -9.15 3.52 22.59
C GLN A 198 -7.82 4.11 22.16
N HIS A 199 -7.89 5.22 21.43
CA HIS A 199 -6.73 5.96 20.96
C HIS A 199 -6.74 7.38 21.49
N THR A 200 -5.56 7.92 21.76
CA THR A 200 -5.37 9.33 22.08
C THR A 200 -4.47 9.94 21.01
N PHE A 201 -4.95 10.97 20.35
CA PHE A 201 -4.19 11.73 19.38
C PHE A 201 -3.83 13.08 19.95
N VAL A 202 -2.59 13.49 19.75
CA VAL A 202 -2.07 14.78 20.20
C VAL A 202 -1.60 15.57 18.99
N PHE A 203 -1.99 16.82 18.93
CA PHE A 203 -1.52 17.76 17.93
C PHE A 203 -0.99 19.01 18.63
N GLU A 204 0.21 19.44 18.25
CA GLU A 204 0.81 20.70 18.69
C GLU A 204 0.81 21.67 17.51
N GLY A 205 0.22 22.83 17.69
CA GLY A 205 0.12 23.83 16.64
C GLY A 205 -0.63 25.07 17.09
N THR A 206 -0.76 26.02 16.20
CA THR A 206 -1.49 27.27 16.43
C THR A 206 -2.58 27.45 15.38
N CYS A 207 -3.74 27.95 15.82
CA CYS A 207 -4.80 28.38 14.94
C CYS A 207 -5.49 29.60 15.57
N THR A 208 -5.47 30.72 14.88
CA THR A 208 -5.95 31.99 15.44
C THR A 208 -7.46 32.02 15.60
N ASP A 209 -8.20 31.40 14.72
CA ASP A 209 -9.67 31.46 14.72
C ASP A 209 -10.22 30.28 13.89
N ALA A 210 -10.26 29.11 14.51
CA ALA A 210 -10.61 27.87 13.82
C ALA A 210 -12.03 27.92 13.26
N MET A 211 -12.16 27.73 11.96
CA MET A 211 -13.42 27.63 11.24
C MET A 211 -13.73 26.21 10.80
N VAL A 212 -12.73 25.36 10.73
CA VAL A 212 -12.83 23.93 10.41
C VAL A 212 -11.98 23.14 11.39
N PHE A 213 -12.55 22.06 11.92
CA PHE A 213 -11.83 21.10 12.74
C PHE A 213 -12.35 19.69 12.44
N THR A 214 -11.54 18.88 11.78
CA THR A 214 -11.91 17.51 11.40
C THR A 214 -10.78 16.54 11.66
N LEU A 215 -11.15 15.28 11.97
CA LEU A 215 -10.25 14.13 11.95
C LEU A 215 -10.65 13.23 10.80
N ASP A 216 -9.67 12.85 9.98
CA ASP A 216 -9.86 11.93 8.87
C ASP A 216 -9.09 10.63 9.12
N PHE A 217 -9.77 9.51 8.97
CA PHE A 217 -9.20 8.17 9.01
C PHE A 217 -9.12 7.67 7.56
N ALA A 218 -7.95 7.80 6.95
CA ALA A 218 -7.79 7.58 5.52
C ALA A 218 -8.07 6.12 5.12
N GLY A 219 -8.95 5.94 4.13
CA GLY A 219 -9.34 4.63 3.61
C GLY A 219 -10.21 3.78 4.54
N MET A 220 -10.49 4.24 5.78
CA MET A 220 -11.16 3.43 6.78
C MET A 220 -12.61 3.11 6.40
N ALA A 221 -13.36 4.07 5.86
CA ALA A 221 -14.76 3.83 5.49
C ALA A 221 -14.90 2.79 4.37
N LYS A 222 -13.93 2.74 3.45
CA LYS A 222 -13.91 1.75 2.37
C LYS A 222 -13.49 0.37 2.86
N ARG A 223 -12.40 0.30 3.63
CA ARG A 223 -11.81 -0.98 4.08
C ARG A 223 -12.58 -1.61 5.23
N TYR A 224 -13.17 -0.78 6.08
CA TYR A 224 -13.89 -1.20 7.29
C TYR A 224 -15.27 -0.51 7.35
N PRO A 225 -16.21 -0.84 6.43
CA PRO A 225 -17.47 -0.11 6.27
C PRO A 225 -18.40 -0.17 7.48
N ASN A 226 -18.18 -1.11 8.39
CA ASN A 226 -18.95 -1.24 9.63
C ASN A 226 -18.24 -0.63 10.85
N SER A 227 -17.12 0.06 10.65
CA SER A 227 -16.41 0.72 11.75
C SER A 227 -17.12 2.01 12.18
N PHE A 228 -16.94 2.35 13.44
CA PHE A 228 -17.49 3.54 14.06
C PHE A 228 -16.45 4.16 14.99
N VAL A 229 -16.33 5.48 14.93
CA VAL A 229 -15.46 6.27 15.81
C VAL A 229 -16.33 7.00 16.82
N ARG A 230 -16.04 6.82 18.08
CA ARG A 230 -16.64 7.59 19.19
C ARG A 230 -15.58 8.51 19.79
N ILE A 231 -15.93 9.76 19.96
CA ILE A 231 -15.09 10.72 20.69
C ILE A 231 -15.47 10.68 22.16
N ASP A 232 -14.52 10.33 23.01
CA ASP A 232 -14.73 10.24 24.47
C ASP A 232 -14.34 11.56 25.17
N ASP A 233 -13.28 12.23 24.70
CA ASP A 233 -12.81 13.48 25.30
C ASP A 233 -12.08 14.32 24.25
N ILE A 234 -12.16 15.63 24.39
CA ILE A 234 -11.38 16.61 23.62
C ILE A 234 -10.75 17.56 24.64
N LYS A 235 -9.43 17.67 24.59
CA LYS A 235 -8.68 18.58 25.46
C LYS A 235 -8.00 19.66 24.65
N LEU A 236 -7.98 20.84 25.22
CA LEU A 236 -7.28 21.99 24.73
C LEU A 236 -6.32 22.45 25.84
N ASP A 237 -5.01 22.42 25.56
CA ASP A 237 -3.98 22.70 26.57
C ASP A 237 -4.20 21.93 27.89
N GLY A 238 -4.54 20.64 27.76
CA GLY A 238 -4.77 19.75 28.90
C GLY A 238 -6.14 19.89 29.58
N THR A 239 -6.97 20.85 29.16
CA THR A 239 -8.31 21.09 29.74
C THR A 239 -9.40 20.50 28.86
N SER A 240 -10.22 19.60 29.39
CA SER A 240 -11.36 19.04 28.65
C SER A 240 -12.38 20.13 28.30
N ILE A 241 -12.83 20.11 27.04
CA ILE A 241 -13.88 20.98 26.54
C ILE A 241 -15.20 20.24 26.41
N ARG A 242 -16.30 20.94 26.62
CA ARG A 242 -17.63 20.35 26.42
C ARG A 242 -17.94 20.25 24.95
N PHE A 243 -18.51 19.12 24.53
CA PHE A 243 -19.03 18.91 23.19
C PHE A 243 -20.34 18.12 23.24
N ASP A 244 -21.10 18.21 22.16
CA ASP A 244 -22.33 17.44 21.96
C ASP A 244 -22.06 16.34 20.93
N ALA A 245 -21.89 15.11 21.42
CA ALA A 245 -21.59 13.95 20.56
C ALA A 245 -22.69 13.66 19.51
N ASN A 246 -23.93 14.13 19.73
CA ASN A 246 -25.01 13.96 18.76
C ASN A 246 -24.92 14.94 17.59
N ARG A 247 -24.04 15.90 17.66
CA ARG A 247 -23.83 16.92 16.61
C ARG A 247 -22.58 16.66 15.77
N PHE A 248 -21.83 15.59 16.03
CA PHE A 248 -20.76 15.17 15.15
C PHE A 248 -21.33 14.69 13.83
N TYR A 249 -20.61 14.97 12.77
CA TYR A 249 -20.88 14.40 11.45
C TYR A 249 -19.80 13.36 11.15
N TYR A 250 -20.23 12.14 10.89
CA TYR A 250 -19.33 11.00 10.74
C TYR A 250 -19.47 10.31 9.40
N GLY A 251 -18.45 9.55 9.06
CA GLY A 251 -18.46 8.60 7.99
C GLY A 251 -17.80 9.10 6.73
N ASP A 252 -18.12 8.47 5.61
CA ASP A 252 -17.61 8.83 4.29
C ASP A 252 -18.35 10.03 3.73
N ILE A 253 -18.12 11.18 4.34
CA ILE A 253 -18.81 12.45 4.03
C ILE A 253 -18.54 12.91 2.59
N GLU A 254 -17.32 12.65 2.10
CA GLU A 254 -16.88 13.11 0.78
C GLU A 254 -17.00 12.04 -0.30
N GLY A 255 -17.43 10.81 0.05
CA GLY A 255 -17.57 9.71 -0.90
C GLY A 255 -16.24 9.20 -1.49
N ASN A 256 -15.14 9.39 -0.76
CA ASN A 256 -13.80 9.00 -1.21
C ASN A 256 -13.18 7.86 -0.38
N GLY A 257 -13.98 7.22 0.47
CA GLY A 257 -13.57 6.08 1.28
C GLY A 257 -12.85 6.41 2.59
N LYS A 258 -12.60 7.69 2.89
CA LYS A 258 -12.10 8.09 4.20
C LYS A 258 -13.25 8.22 5.20
N TYR A 259 -12.98 7.86 6.46
CA TYR A 259 -13.92 8.10 7.54
C TYR A 259 -13.58 9.43 8.20
N ARG A 260 -14.45 10.42 8.06
CA ARG A 260 -14.28 11.73 8.68
C ARG A 260 -15.10 11.85 9.93
N VAL A 261 -14.51 12.40 10.98
CA VAL A 261 -15.21 12.95 12.13
C VAL A 261 -15.13 14.47 12.04
N GLN A 262 -16.23 15.10 11.69
CA GLN A 262 -16.32 16.55 11.64
C GLN A 262 -16.72 17.09 13.00
N LEU A 263 -15.76 17.64 13.71
CA LEU A 263 -15.95 18.20 15.05
C LEU A 263 -16.52 19.61 14.98
N PHE A 264 -16.08 20.37 13.99
CA PHE A 264 -16.53 21.75 13.74
C PHE A 264 -16.35 22.12 12.29
N ASN A 265 -17.35 22.84 11.75
CA ASN A 265 -17.28 23.47 10.44
C ASN A 265 -18.22 24.69 10.42
N ALA A 266 -17.66 25.88 10.46
CA ALA A 266 -18.43 27.11 10.46
C ALA A 266 -19.24 27.33 9.18
N TYR A 267 -18.84 26.70 8.08
CA TYR A 267 -19.52 26.77 6.78
C TYR A 267 -20.54 25.66 6.58
N GLY A 268 -20.64 24.74 7.54
CA GLY A 268 -21.62 23.65 7.48
C GLY A 268 -23.05 24.16 7.60
N ALA A 269 -23.94 23.59 6.79
CA ALA A 269 -25.36 23.91 6.86
C ALA A 269 -25.98 23.39 8.16
N GLY A 270 -26.57 24.28 8.93
CA GLY A 270 -27.29 23.92 10.15
C GLY A 270 -26.39 23.52 11.31
N SER A 271 -26.88 22.58 12.14
CA SER A 271 -26.19 22.16 13.37
C SER A 271 -25.27 20.94 13.19
N VAL A 272 -25.26 20.34 12.02
CA VAL A 272 -24.49 19.14 11.76
C VAL A 272 -23.01 19.51 11.62
N GLY A 273 -22.15 18.78 12.35
CA GLY A 273 -20.71 19.03 12.31
C GLY A 273 -20.21 20.19 13.17
N ASN A 274 -21.06 20.75 14.02
CA ASN A 274 -20.71 21.80 14.97
C ASN A 274 -20.88 21.34 16.42
N ALA A 275 -20.30 20.18 16.72
CA ALA A 275 -20.37 19.57 18.03
C ALA A 275 -19.59 20.35 19.09
N VAL A 276 -18.57 21.06 18.68
CA VAL A 276 -17.68 21.84 19.53
C VAL A 276 -17.96 23.33 19.33
N PRO A 277 -18.08 24.13 20.40
CA PRO A 277 -18.22 25.57 20.24
C PRO A 277 -16.94 26.17 19.67
N LEU A 278 -17.08 27.23 18.85
CA LEU A 278 -15.96 27.89 18.20
C LEU A 278 -14.96 28.51 19.16
N SER A 279 -15.47 29.09 20.27
CA SER A 279 -14.67 29.88 21.20
C SER A 279 -13.44 29.15 21.78
N PRO A 280 -13.45 27.83 22.08
CA PRO A 280 -12.26 27.14 22.55
C PRO A 280 -11.12 27.07 21.56
N PHE A 281 -11.41 27.28 20.24
CA PHE A 281 -10.42 27.18 19.18
C PHE A 281 -9.95 28.54 18.69
N SER A 282 -10.46 29.63 19.26
CA SER A 282 -9.96 30.98 18.99
C SER A 282 -8.66 31.21 19.77
N ASN A 283 -7.63 31.70 19.08
CA ASN A 283 -6.31 31.99 19.66
C ASN A 283 -5.66 30.78 20.34
N VAL A 284 -5.74 29.62 19.72
CA VAL A 284 -5.06 28.42 20.17
C VAL A 284 -3.56 28.54 19.95
N GLU A 285 -2.81 28.48 21.06
CA GLU A 285 -1.35 28.43 21.07
C GLU A 285 -0.88 27.16 21.78
N ASN A 286 0.08 26.45 21.21
CA ASN A 286 0.78 25.32 21.84
C ASN A 286 -0.11 24.17 22.36
N GLN A 287 -0.83 23.53 21.49
CA GLN A 287 -1.60 22.33 21.82
C GLN A 287 -0.90 21.05 21.52
#